data_1651d53b777b5df3d973e7e34bff82e8
#
_entry.id   1651d53b777b5df3d973e7e34bff82e8
#
_cell.length_a   1.000
_cell.length_b   1.000
_cell.length_c   1.000
_cell.angle_alpha   90.00
_cell.angle_beta   90.00
_cell.angle_gamma   90.00
#
_symmetry.space_group_name_H-M   'P 1'
#
loop_
_entity.id
_entity.type
_entity.pdbx_description
1 polymer ?
#
loop_
_entity_poly.entity_id
_entity_poly.type
_entity_poly.pdbx_seq_one_letter_code
_entity_poly.pdbx_strand_id
1 'polypeptide(L)'
;MRRHLPVMAKTVPIIMAALCLVLAPAANACPTQSAAARLNALRMSAMLRPVPARGAATQATGNNNGGVHSPAIVGMWEVTLFAGGAVYDHAFQQLHADGLEMQNSGIVHPLFDNVCWGLWQQINARTFKLKHFGWTFDADGNNTGTFLLTATITVTAGGNNYTGTYVADIVLPSGQIDPSQHVTGTMSATRLTLD
;
A
#
# COMPACT_ATOMS: atom_id res chain seq x y z
N MET A 1 -8.03 1.69 86.47
CA MET A 1 -6.92 1.51 85.49
C MET A 1 -7.48 1.29 84.09
N ARG A 2 -7.53 2.28 83.26
CA ARG A 2 -7.96 2.21 81.87
C ARG A 2 -6.71 2.33 80.95
N ARG A 3 -6.42 1.25 80.21
CA ARG A 3 -5.32 1.23 79.27
C ARG A 3 -5.80 1.77 77.92
N HIS A 4 -5.19 2.86 77.46
CA HIS A 4 -5.39 3.37 76.11
C HIS A 4 -4.49 2.59 75.17
N LEU A 5 -5.08 1.99 74.12
CA LEU A 5 -4.37 1.41 72.98
C LEU A 5 -4.21 2.48 71.90
N PRO A 6 -3.03 2.62 71.24
CA PRO A 6 -2.86 3.56 70.13
C PRO A 6 -3.42 2.99 68.83
N VAL A 7 -4.17 3.80 68.13
CA VAL A 7 -4.66 3.54 66.77
C VAL A 7 -3.50 3.73 65.81
N MET A 8 -3.04 2.65 65.19
CA MET A 8 -2.09 2.71 64.09
C MET A 8 -2.82 3.11 62.81
N ALA A 9 -2.54 4.31 62.28
CA ALA A 9 -2.95 4.73 60.96
C ALA A 9 -2.15 3.97 59.90
N LYS A 10 -2.83 3.14 59.11
CA LYS A 10 -2.26 2.48 57.93
C LYS A 10 -2.27 3.47 56.73
N THR A 11 -1.15 4.01 56.39
CA THR A 11 -0.93 4.74 55.14
C THR A 11 -0.89 3.74 54.00
N VAL A 12 -1.87 3.83 53.08
CA VAL A 12 -1.90 3.08 51.83
C VAL A 12 -1.09 3.89 50.78
N PRO A 13 -0.03 3.35 50.20
CA PRO A 13 0.65 4.04 49.07
C PRO A 13 -0.22 3.91 47.84
N ILE A 14 -0.62 5.07 47.27
CA ILE A 14 -1.23 5.16 45.94
C ILE A 14 -0.10 4.90 44.95
N ILE A 15 -0.09 3.70 44.36
CA ILE A 15 0.75 3.37 43.22
C ILE A 15 0.08 4.01 41.99
N MET A 16 0.62 5.13 41.59
CA MET A 16 0.32 5.72 40.25
C MET A 16 0.92 4.81 39.18
N ALA A 17 0.10 3.91 38.64
CA ALA A 17 0.46 3.18 37.44
C ALA A 17 0.47 4.18 36.28
N ALA A 18 1.65 4.65 35.88
CA ALA A 18 1.86 5.36 34.63
C ALA A 18 1.59 4.40 33.48
N LEU A 19 0.39 4.52 32.88
CA LEU A 19 0.00 3.84 31.67
C LEU A 19 0.80 4.45 30.51
N CYS A 20 1.99 3.91 30.21
CA CYS A 20 2.69 4.19 28.96
C CYS A 20 1.85 3.63 27.82
N LEU A 21 0.99 4.47 27.22
CA LEU A 21 0.47 4.21 25.89
C LEU A 21 1.69 4.22 24.93
N VAL A 22 2.16 3.04 24.58
CA VAL A 22 3.01 2.85 23.42
C VAL A 22 2.12 3.09 22.20
N LEU A 23 2.08 4.34 21.71
CA LEU A 23 1.57 4.65 20.39
C LEU A 23 2.52 3.98 19.40
N ALA A 24 2.13 2.80 18.89
CA ALA A 24 2.75 2.26 17.70
C ALA A 24 2.59 3.31 16.59
N PRO A 25 3.67 3.70 15.87
CA PRO A 25 3.51 4.58 14.73
C PRO A 25 2.67 3.84 13.70
N ALA A 26 1.49 4.40 13.38
CA ALA A 26 0.70 3.93 12.25
C ALA A 26 1.60 4.01 11.01
N ALA A 27 1.81 2.87 10.34
CA ALA A 27 2.48 2.84 9.06
C ALA A 27 1.64 3.67 8.07
N ASN A 28 2.07 4.91 7.82
CA ASN A 28 1.40 5.83 6.92
C ASN A 28 1.73 5.41 5.48
N ALA A 29 0.84 4.69 4.83
CA ALA A 29 0.89 4.49 3.39
C ALA A 29 0.29 5.73 2.71
N CYS A 30 1.09 6.47 1.95
CA CYS A 30 0.78 7.69 1.17
C CYS A 30 0.27 8.90 1.99
N PRO A 31 1.13 9.82 2.45
CA PRO A 31 0.76 10.98 3.27
C PRO A 31 0.56 12.29 2.50
N THR A 32 -0.01 13.27 3.19
CA THR A 32 -0.38 14.61 2.72
C THR A 32 0.79 15.49 2.31
N GLN A 33 0.66 16.15 1.17
CA GLN A 33 1.46 17.32 0.84
C GLN A 33 0.85 18.58 1.49
N SER A 34 1.67 19.40 2.14
CA SER A 34 1.28 20.75 2.55
C SER A 34 0.95 21.62 1.32
N ALA A 35 0.13 22.65 1.49
CA ALA A 35 -0.21 23.59 0.40
C ALA A 35 1.04 24.19 -0.28
N ALA A 36 2.13 24.37 0.48
CA ALA A 36 3.42 24.86 -0.04
C ALA A 36 4.11 23.83 -0.95
N ALA A 37 4.02 22.54 -0.64
CA ALA A 37 4.57 21.47 -1.48
C ALA A 37 3.81 21.34 -2.81
N ARG A 38 2.49 21.57 -2.80
CA ARG A 38 1.66 21.59 -4.03
C ARG A 38 2.06 22.72 -4.98
N LEU A 39 2.36 23.92 -4.45
CA LEU A 39 2.82 25.06 -5.25
C LEU A 39 4.21 24.82 -5.86
N ASN A 40 5.10 24.15 -5.16
CA ASN A 40 6.42 23.79 -5.68
C ASN A 40 6.34 22.68 -6.75
N ALA A 41 5.47 21.69 -6.57
CA ALA A 41 5.24 20.63 -7.56
C ALA A 41 4.68 21.21 -8.88
N LEU A 42 3.77 22.19 -8.80
CA LEU A 42 3.24 22.89 -9.97
C LEU A 42 4.30 23.75 -10.70
N ARG A 43 5.26 24.29 -9.97
CA ARG A 43 6.38 25.06 -10.57
C ARG A 43 7.41 24.14 -11.24
N MET A 44 7.66 22.94 -10.69
CA MET A 44 8.58 21.98 -11.31
C MET A 44 8.00 21.31 -12.56
N SER A 45 6.69 21.06 -12.61
CA SER A 45 6.06 20.48 -13.80
C SER A 45 6.09 21.42 -15.02
N ALA A 46 6.16 22.72 -14.81
CA ALA A 46 6.31 23.70 -15.91
C ALA A 46 7.72 23.69 -16.54
N MET A 47 8.71 23.07 -15.91
CA MET A 47 10.09 23.00 -16.41
C MET A 47 10.44 21.68 -17.12
N LEU A 48 9.56 20.69 -17.08
CA LEU A 48 9.76 19.43 -17.79
C LEU A 48 9.44 19.60 -19.27
N ARG A 49 10.48 19.76 -20.09
CA ARG A 49 10.36 19.63 -21.55
C ARG A 49 9.84 18.22 -21.86
N PRO A 50 8.90 18.06 -22.81
CA PRO A 50 8.47 16.74 -23.24
C PRO A 50 9.68 15.98 -23.76
N VAL A 51 10.06 14.91 -23.08
CA VAL A 51 11.02 13.93 -23.58
C VAL A 51 10.33 13.24 -24.75
N PRO A 52 10.92 13.20 -25.96
CA PRO A 52 10.34 12.47 -27.07
C PRO A 52 10.16 11.01 -26.64
N ALA A 53 8.96 10.49 -26.82
CA ALA A 53 8.60 9.11 -26.50
C ALA A 53 9.58 8.16 -27.19
N ARG A 54 10.53 7.64 -26.42
CA ARG A 54 11.40 6.56 -26.85
C ARG A 54 10.55 5.30 -26.91
N GLY A 55 10.43 4.76 -28.11
CA GLY A 55 9.64 3.64 -28.56
C GLY A 55 8.99 2.77 -27.50
N ALA A 56 7.67 2.64 -27.61
CA ALA A 56 6.90 1.65 -26.90
C ALA A 56 7.65 0.31 -26.91
N ALA A 57 7.92 -0.25 -25.74
CA ALA A 57 8.41 -1.60 -25.62
C ALA A 57 7.43 -2.48 -26.40
N THR A 58 7.88 -3.06 -27.50
CA THR A 58 7.09 -4.02 -28.29
C THR A 58 6.74 -5.17 -27.36
N GLN A 59 5.49 -5.20 -26.92
CA GLN A 59 4.93 -6.41 -26.35
C GLN A 59 5.12 -7.50 -27.41
N ALA A 60 5.74 -8.61 -27.04
CA ALA A 60 5.86 -9.77 -27.90
C ALA A 60 4.45 -10.17 -28.32
N THR A 61 4.05 -9.81 -29.53
CA THR A 61 2.82 -10.26 -30.18
C THR A 61 2.99 -11.74 -30.47
N GLY A 62 2.55 -12.57 -29.54
CA GLY A 62 2.25 -13.96 -29.84
C GLY A 62 1.20 -13.98 -30.94
N ASN A 63 1.58 -14.53 -32.08
CA ASN A 63 0.76 -14.68 -33.27
C ASN A 63 -0.44 -15.59 -32.95
N ASN A 64 -1.56 -15.03 -32.51
CA ASN A 64 -2.82 -15.71 -32.34
C ASN A 64 -3.89 -15.07 -33.22
N ASN A 65 -4.20 -15.74 -34.32
CA ASN A 65 -5.41 -15.54 -35.11
C ASN A 65 -6.65 -15.84 -34.24
N GLY A 66 -7.22 -14.83 -33.62
CA GLY A 66 -8.41 -14.91 -32.79
C GLY A 66 -8.48 -13.66 -31.93
N GLY A 67 -9.59 -12.98 -31.86
CA GLY A 67 -9.83 -11.68 -31.25
C GLY A 67 -8.92 -11.34 -30.06
N VAL A 68 -8.50 -10.07 -29.96
CA VAL A 68 -7.63 -9.58 -28.88
C VAL A 68 -8.32 -9.81 -27.53
N HIS A 69 -8.11 -10.98 -26.96
CA HIS A 69 -8.57 -11.25 -25.59
C HIS A 69 -7.64 -10.49 -24.63
N SER A 70 -8.20 -9.51 -23.94
CA SER A 70 -7.51 -8.87 -22.82
C SER A 70 -7.08 -9.94 -21.80
N PRO A 71 -5.85 -9.83 -21.24
CA PRO A 71 -5.41 -10.73 -20.18
C PRO A 71 -6.43 -10.81 -19.03
N ALA A 72 -6.60 -11.98 -18.45
CA ALA A 72 -7.64 -12.26 -17.44
C ALA A 72 -7.59 -11.33 -16.21
N ILE A 73 -6.46 -10.67 -15.97
CA ILE A 73 -6.29 -9.76 -14.85
C ILE A 73 -6.84 -8.35 -15.13
N VAL A 74 -7.02 -7.98 -16.41
CA VAL A 74 -7.47 -6.62 -16.79
C VAL A 74 -8.87 -6.35 -16.27
N GLY A 75 -9.04 -5.21 -15.59
CA GLY A 75 -10.31 -4.77 -15.03
C GLY A 75 -10.17 -4.09 -13.68
N MET A 76 -11.29 -3.95 -12.99
CA MET A 76 -11.36 -3.34 -11.66
C MET A 76 -11.66 -4.41 -10.60
N TRP A 77 -11.00 -4.30 -9.46
CA TRP A 77 -11.01 -5.30 -8.40
C TRP A 77 -11.19 -4.65 -7.02
N GLU A 78 -11.96 -5.30 -6.18
CA GLU A 78 -11.95 -5.06 -4.74
C GLU A 78 -10.96 -6.04 -4.12
N VAL A 79 -9.92 -5.50 -3.46
CA VAL A 79 -8.76 -6.27 -2.97
C VAL A 79 -8.73 -6.23 -1.45
N THR A 80 -8.45 -7.36 -0.84
CA THR A 80 -8.10 -7.45 0.59
C THR A 80 -6.69 -8.00 0.72
N LEU A 81 -5.84 -7.26 1.42
CA LEU A 81 -4.50 -7.66 1.80
C LEU A 81 -4.50 -8.17 3.25
N PHE A 82 -3.73 -9.22 3.52
CA PHE A 82 -3.59 -9.82 4.85
C PHE A 82 -2.11 -9.90 5.23
N ALA A 83 -1.78 -9.54 6.47
CA ALA A 83 -0.46 -9.72 7.07
C ALA A 83 -0.62 -10.27 8.48
N GLY A 84 0.21 -11.26 8.85
CA GLY A 84 0.13 -11.88 10.18
C GLY A 84 -1.24 -12.51 10.51
N GLY A 85 -2.04 -12.88 9.50
CA GLY A 85 -3.39 -13.43 9.66
C GLY A 85 -4.51 -12.41 9.89
N ALA A 86 -4.19 -11.11 9.92
CA ALA A 86 -5.17 -10.02 10.03
C ALA A 86 -5.30 -9.26 8.69
N VAL A 87 -6.42 -8.55 8.52
CA VAL A 87 -6.58 -7.62 7.40
C VAL A 87 -5.58 -6.49 7.55
N TYR A 88 -4.75 -6.32 6.53
CA TYR A 88 -3.75 -5.26 6.44
C TYR A 88 -4.27 -4.05 5.65
N ASP A 89 -5.00 -4.28 4.54
CA ASP A 89 -5.63 -3.23 3.75
C ASP A 89 -6.86 -3.76 3.00
N HIS A 90 -7.81 -2.86 2.72
CA HIS A 90 -8.85 -2.99 1.71
C HIS A 90 -8.63 -1.93 0.64
N ALA A 91 -8.65 -2.31 -0.63
CA ALA A 91 -8.33 -1.40 -1.71
C ALA A 91 -9.20 -1.63 -2.94
N PHE A 92 -9.37 -0.59 -3.73
CA PHE A 92 -9.77 -0.72 -5.13
C PHE A 92 -8.53 -0.71 -6.01
N GLN A 93 -8.45 -1.68 -6.91
CA GLN A 93 -7.33 -1.84 -7.83
C GLN A 93 -7.81 -1.89 -9.26
N GLN A 94 -7.16 -1.14 -10.13
CA GLN A 94 -7.43 -1.11 -11.55
C GLN A 94 -6.19 -1.57 -12.32
N LEU A 95 -6.36 -2.61 -13.15
CA LEU A 95 -5.29 -3.13 -14.00
C LEU A 95 -5.65 -2.90 -15.47
N HIS A 96 -4.81 -2.15 -16.17
CA HIS A 96 -5.00 -1.75 -17.55
C HIS A 96 -4.33 -2.74 -18.51
N ALA A 97 -4.86 -2.84 -19.75
CA ALA A 97 -4.35 -3.77 -20.75
C ALA A 97 -2.92 -3.45 -21.25
N ASP A 98 -2.44 -2.25 -21.01
CA ASP A 98 -1.09 -1.78 -21.36
C ASP A 98 -0.01 -2.12 -20.29
N GLY A 99 -0.40 -2.82 -19.21
CA GLY A 99 0.51 -3.20 -18.14
C GLY A 99 0.61 -2.19 -17.00
N LEU A 100 -0.18 -1.12 -17.03
CA LEU A 100 -0.27 -0.16 -15.93
C LEU A 100 -1.25 -0.65 -14.86
N GLU A 101 -1.02 -0.21 -13.64
CA GLU A 101 -1.86 -0.48 -12.48
C GLU A 101 -2.04 0.79 -11.66
N MET A 102 -3.21 0.91 -11.04
CA MET A 102 -3.51 1.93 -10.04
C MET A 102 -4.25 1.28 -8.89
N GLN A 103 -3.85 1.59 -7.66
CA GLN A 103 -4.54 1.13 -6.45
C GLN A 103 -4.89 2.31 -5.56
N ASN A 104 -6.11 2.27 -5.01
CA ASN A 104 -6.60 3.20 -4.00
C ASN A 104 -6.77 2.44 -2.69
N SER A 105 -5.92 2.71 -1.70
CA SER A 105 -5.96 2.09 -0.37
C SER A 105 -7.13 2.64 0.46
N GLY A 106 -7.81 1.76 1.20
CA GLY A 106 -8.92 2.09 2.08
C GLY A 106 -8.50 2.37 3.53
N ILE A 107 -7.28 2.01 3.94
CA ILE A 107 -6.79 2.28 5.31
C ILE A 107 -6.21 3.69 5.48
N VAL A 108 -5.80 4.32 4.39
CA VAL A 108 -5.24 5.67 4.42
C VAL A 108 -6.37 6.69 4.34
N HIS A 109 -6.38 7.63 5.28
CA HIS A 109 -7.40 8.68 5.29
C HIS A 109 -7.34 9.50 3.98
N PRO A 110 -8.48 9.83 3.33
CA PRO A 110 -8.52 10.49 2.01
C PRO A 110 -7.76 11.82 1.92
N LEU A 111 -7.51 12.51 3.04
CA LEU A 111 -6.68 13.72 3.06
C LEU A 111 -5.19 13.45 2.81
N PHE A 112 -4.78 12.18 2.79
CA PHE A 112 -3.38 11.78 2.71
C PHE A 112 -3.00 11.15 1.36
N ASP A 113 -3.78 11.38 0.30
CA ASP A 113 -3.53 10.82 -1.04
C ASP A 113 -3.12 9.33 -0.99
N ASN A 114 -4.09 8.45 -1.10
CA ASN A 114 -3.94 7.01 -0.94
C ASN A 114 -3.88 6.26 -2.28
N VAL A 115 -3.53 6.96 -3.36
CA VAL A 115 -3.39 6.36 -4.70
C VAL A 115 -1.94 5.97 -4.95
N CYS A 116 -1.74 4.70 -5.25
CA CYS A 116 -0.45 4.15 -5.65
C CYS A 116 -0.48 3.76 -7.12
N TRP A 117 0.68 3.74 -7.76
CA TRP A 117 0.86 3.46 -9.18
C TRP A 117 1.71 2.22 -9.36
N GLY A 118 1.37 1.38 -10.32
CA GLY A 118 2.06 0.13 -10.52
C GLY A 118 2.20 -0.29 -11.99
N LEU A 119 2.96 -1.36 -12.10
CA LEU A 119 3.18 -2.07 -13.35
C LEU A 119 2.88 -3.54 -13.13
N TRP A 120 2.30 -4.19 -14.11
CA TRP A 120 2.10 -5.63 -14.08
C TRP A 120 2.59 -6.30 -15.36
N GLN A 121 2.95 -7.57 -15.24
CA GLN A 121 3.38 -8.41 -16.35
C GLN A 121 2.79 -9.81 -16.21
N GLN A 122 2.29 -10.35 -17.31
CA GLN A 122 1.85 -11.74 -17.36
C GLN A 122 3.05 -12.69 -17.38
N ILE A 123 3.02 -13.73 -16.52
CA ILE A 123 4.04 -14.78 -16.46
C ILE A 123 3.57 -16.02 -17.22
N ASN A 124 2.30 -16.38 -17.04
CA ASN A 124 1.64 -17.47 -17.75
C ASN A 124 0.16 -17.16 -17.92
N ALA A 125 -0.65 -18.10 -18.43
CA ALA A 125 -2.04 -17.88 -18.79
C ALA A 125 -2.90 -17.18 -17.70
N ARG A 126 -2.59 -17.39 -16.40
CA ARG A 126 -3.37 -16.85 -15.28
C ARG A 126 -2.52 -16.29 -14.13
N THR A 127 -1.21 -16.28 -14.27
CA THR A 127 -0.30 -15.79 -13.24
C THR A 127 0.39 -14.51 -13.70
N PHE A 128 0.44 -13.52 -12.83
CA PHE A 128 0.93 -12.18 -13.11
C PHE A 128 1.87 -11.73 -11.99
N LYS A 129 2.91 -10.99 -12.37
CA LYS A 129 3.71 -10.19 -11.43
C LYS A 129 3.19 -8.77 -11.41
N LEU A 130 3.16 -8.19 -10.22
CA LEU A 130 2.79 -6.80 -9.97
C LEU A 130 3.92 -6.12 -9.21
N LYS A 131 4.18 -4.87 -9.55
CA LYS A 131 5.05 -3.96 -8.79
C LYS A 131 4.36 -2.61 -8.66
N HIS A 132 4.20 -2.16 -7.44
CA HIS A 132 3.33 -1.05 -7.06
C HIS A 132 4.12 -0.09 -6.17
N PHE A 133 3.95 1.22 -6.39
CA PHE A 133 4.74 2.28 -5.79
C PHE A 133 3.84 3.34 -5.17
N GLY A 134 4.24 3.87 -4.04
CA GLY A 134 3.67 5.04 -3.40
C GLY A 134 4.77 5.87 -2.75
N TRP A 135 4.56 7.16 -2.57
CA TRP A 135 5.46 7.99 -1.78
C TRP A 135 5.18 7.82 -0.29
N THR A 136 6.20 7.93 0.54
CA THR A 136 6.06 8.02 2.00
C THR A 136 6.53 9.38 2.51
N PHE A 137 5.89 9.89 3.58
CA PHE A 137 6.19 11.20 4.12
C PHE A 137 6.09 11.15 5.65
N ASP A 138 6.69 12.06 6.37
CA ASP A 138 6.53 12.26 7.79
C ASP A 138 5.30 13.14 8.13
N ALA A 139 5.07 13.36 9.42
CA ALA A 139 3.96 14.19 9.90
C ALA A 139 4.06 15.67 9.44
N ASP A 140 5.25 16.14 9.10
CA ASP A 140 5.50 17.50 8.61
C ASP A 140 5.37 17.59 7.08
N GLY A 141 5.13 16.47 6.39
CA GLY A 141 4.97 16.38 4.94
C GLY A 141 6.29 16.30 4.17
N ASN A 142 7.41 15.98 4.83
CA ASN A 142 8.67 15.72 4.15
C ASN A 142 8.68 14.30 3.59
N ASN A 143 9.17 14.11 2.37
CA ASN A 143 9.30 12.80 1.77
C ASN A 143 10.33 11.96 2.54
N THR A 144 9.91 10.79 3.00
CA THR A 144 10.74 9.83 3.76
C THR A 144 11.16 8.63 2.92
N GLY A 145 10.66 8.51 1.69
CA GLY A 145 11.02 7.41 0.80
C GLY A 145 9.88 6.99 -0.12
N THR A 146 9.90 5.72 -0.49
CA THR A 146 8.93 5.11 -1.39
C THR A 146 8.40 3.82 -0.77
N PHE A 147 7.09 3.69 -0.66
CA PHE A 147 6.44 2.40 -0.46
C PHE A 147 6.58 1.56 -1.73
N LEU A 148 6.99 0.33 -1.59
CA LEU A 148 7.17 -0.62 -2.68
C LEU A 148 6.46 -1.92 -2.33
N LEU A 149 5.44 -2.31 -3.10
CA LEU A 149 4.83 -3.63 -3.00
C LEU A 149 5.14 -4.44 -4.26
N THR A 150 5.58 -5.68 -4.07
CA THR A 150 5.72 -6.66 -5.15
C THR A 150 4.81 -7.85 -4.88
N ALA A 151 4.06 -8.29 -5.88
CA ALA A 151 3.14 -9.42 -5.73
C ALA A 151 3.23 -10.42 -6.88
N THR A 152 2.84 -11.66 -6.57
CA THR A 152 2.52 -12.68 -7.55
C THR A 152 1.05 -13.04 -7.39
N ILE A 153 0.28 -12.87 -8.45
CA ILE A 153 -1.17 -12.99 -8.48
C ILE A 153 -1.57 -14.13 -9.39
N THR A 154 -2.57 -14.93 -9.00
CA THR A 154 -3.17 -15.97 -9.84
C THR A 154 -4.68 -15.75 -9.94
N VAL A 155 -5.16 -15.47 -11.15
CA VAL A 155 -6.58 -15.33 -11.46
C VAL A 155 -7.22 -16.70 -11.57
N THR A 156 -8.40 -16.87 -10.96
CA THR A 156 -9.18 -18.11 -11.03
C THR A 156 -9.63 -18.42 -12.48
N ALA A 157 -10.03 -19.67 -12.76
CA ALA A 157 -10.47 -20.09 -14.08
C ALA A 157 -11.70 -19.29 -14.57
N GLY A 158 -12.59 -18.89 -13.64
CA GLY A 158 -13.78 -18.07 -13.95
C GLY A 158 -13.49 -16.59 -14.18
N GLY A 159 -12.27 -16.12 -13.92
CA GLY A 159 -11.88 -14.72 -14.16
C GLY A 159 -12.40 -13.70 -13.15
N ASN A 160 -13.22 -14.11 -12.17
CA ASN A 160 -13.91 -13.19 -11.26
C ASN A 160 -13.22 -13.04 -9.90
N ASN A 161 -12.21 -13.83 -9.62
CA ASN A 161 -11.42 -13.74 -8.40
C ASN A 161 -9.95 -13.95 -8.70
N TYR A 162 -9.09 -13.40 -7.84
CA TYR A 162 -7.70 -13.78 -7.80
C TYR A 162 -7.21 -13.94 -6.36
N THR A 163 -6.12 -14.66 -6.20
CA THR A 163 -5.35 -14.72 -4.97
C THR A 163 -3.89 -14.47 -5.28
N GLY A 164 -3.10 -14.10 -4.27
CA GLY A 164 -1.68 -13.86 -4.44
C GLY A 164 -0.93 -13.77 -3.13
N THR A 165 0.39 -13.63 -3.27
CA THR A 165 1.30 -13.29 -2.19
C THR A 165 1.98 -11.98 -2.49
N TYR A 166 2.35 -11.23 -1.46
CA TYR A 166 3.04 -9.96 -1.63
C TYR A 166 4.17 -9.78 -0.60
N VAL A 167 5.09 -8.91 -0.96
CA VAL A 167 6.09 -8.30 -0.08
C VAL A 167 5.94 -6.80 -0.21
N ALA A 168 5.87 -6.10 0.91
CA ALA A 168 5.84 -4.65 0.98
C ALA A 168 7.04 -4.15 1.78
N ASP A 169 7.74 -3.16 1.24
CA ASP A 169 8.94 -2.55 1.79
C ASP A 169 8.85 -1.03 1.75
N ILE A 170 9.57 -0.36 2.63
CA ILE A 170 9.88 1.05 2.48
C ILE A 170 11.30 1.18 1.94
N VAL A 171 11.45 1.88 0.83
CA VAL A 171 12.74 2.23 0.24
C VAL A 171 13.08 3.65 0.66
N LEU A 172 14.13 3.80 1.45
CA LEU A 172 14.62 5.10 1.94
C LEU A 172 15.13 5.97 0.78
N PRO A 173 15.26 7.30 0.94
CA PRO A 173 15.82 8.18 -0.08
C PRO A 173 17.25 7.80 -0.51
N SER A 174 17.98 7.06 0.32
CA SER A 174 19.28 6.47 -0.03
C SER A 174 19.21 5.31 -1.04
N GLY A 175 18.00 4.81 -1.34
CA GLY A 175 17.76 3.62 -2.15
C GLY A 175 17.85 2.30 -1.39
N GLN A 176 18.09 2.33 -0.07
CA GLN A 176 18.13 1.13 0.75
C GLN A 176 16.73 0.79 1.29
N ILE A 177 16.45 -0.51 1.42
CA ILE A 177 15.24 -0.98 2.09
C ILE A 177 15.39 -0.75 3.59
N ASP A 178 14.35 -0.19 4.23
CA ASP A 178 14.24 -0.12 5.68
C ASP A 178 13.86 -1.50 6.23
N PRO A 179 14.76 -2.21 6.92
CA PRO A 179 14.47 -3.57 7.41
C PRO A 179 13.39 -3.62 8.49
N SER A 180 13.09 -2.48 9.14
CA SER A 180 12.03 -2.39 10.15
C SER A 180 10.62 -2.29 9.54
N GLN A 181 10.52 -2.04 8.24
CA GLN A 181 9.28 -1.79 7.49
C GLN A 181 9.04 -2.87 6.41
N HIS A 182 9.53 -4.09 6.66
CA HIS A 182 9.34 -5.24 5.78
C HIS A 182 8.09 -6.03 6.18
N VAL A 183 7.12 -6.15 5.28
CA VAL A 183 5.86 -6.89 5.50
C VAL A 183 5.66 -7.93 4.40
N THR A 184 5.33 -9.16 4.78
CA THR A 184 4.92 -10.21 3.86
C THR A 184 3.48 -10.64 4.14
N GLY A 185 2.75 -10.99 3.09
CA GLY A 185 1.36 -11.37 3.25
C GLY A 185 0.74 -12.06 2.06
N THR A 186 -0.56 -12.25 2.15
CA THR A 186 -1.40 -12.78 1.09
C THR A 186 -2.44 -11.75 0.68
N MET A 187 -2.99 -11.91 -0.51
CA MET A 187 -4.06 -11.07 -1.02
C MET A 187 -5.15 -11.90 -1.69
N SER A 188 -6.37 -11.40 -1.63
CA SER A 188 -7.50 -11.92 -2.38
C SER A 188 -8.28 -10.77 -2.99
N ALA A 189 -8.91 -10.99 -4.13
CA ALA A 189 -9.73 -9.99 -4.77
C ALA A 189 -10.93 -10.57 -5.51
N THR A 190 -11.97 -9.74 -5.61
CA THR A 190 -13.17 -10.00 -6.41
C THR A 190 -13.28 -8.93 -7.49
N ARG A 191 -13.63 -9.36 -8.70
CA ARG A 191 -13.84 -8.45 -9.84
C ARG A 191 -15.08 -7.60 -9.60
N LEU A 192 -14.98 -6.30 -9.86
CA LEU A 192 -16.13 -5.40 -9.89
C LEU A 192 -16.75 -5.41 -11.29
N THR A 193 -18.08 -5.52 -11.33
CA THR A 193 -18.90 -5.55 -12.55
C THR A 193 -20.01 -4.49 -12.48
N LEU A 194 -20.64 -4.18 -13.61
CA LEU A 194 -21.77 -3.26 -13.73
C LEU A 194 -23.07 -4.07 -13.82
N ASP A 195 -23.37 -4.89 -12.88
CA ASP A 195 -24.59 -5.73 -12.90
C ASP A 195 -25.83 -4.93 -12.51
#